data_f25ac8db606052e9aa3064d108c8a9c2
#
_entry.id   f25ac8db606052e9aa3064d108c8a9c2
#
_cell.length_a   1.000
_cell.length_b   1.000
_cell.length_c   1.000
_cell.angle_alpha   90.00
_cell.angle_beta   90.00
_cell.angle_gamma   90.00
#
_symmetry.space_group_name_H-M   'P 1'
#
loop_
_entity.id
_entity.type
_entity.pdbx_description
1 polymer ?
#
loop_
_entity_poly.entity_id
_entity_poly.type
_entity_poly.pdbx_seq_one_letter_code
_entity_poly.pdbx_strand_id
1 'polypeptide(L)'
;MDSARRSLLTTGAAVAAAAAAPGAFAQTTRKGETAMAFYQKGKVRIYYEEAGSGFPLLLIPGGGLNSTIAWNAKSAPFNPVEEFKNEFRCITADMRHAYGGQSSGPLEIDRPWDQYTDDQLGVMDHLGIKRFMVLGFCIGGPFVWNLLKRAPDRIVAAVAAQPSGWRKELPELGYQNNMKGWGPEIAKKRPDISMEMIDKFLTRMYRTNPDFVYTVTRDFVRSCQTPVLVMPDDSPPHPYAVAMESVMLAPKSEVSLFPWKEPKDRIPVAVRQVRSFLRGHRPATA
;
A
#
# COMPACT_ATOMS: atom_id res chain seq x y z
N MET A 1 14.36 85.20 23.63
CA MET A 1 15.51 85.18 22.73
C MET A 1 16.09 83.75 22.77
N ASP A 2 16.04 83.00 21.89
CA ASP A 2 16.12 82.79 20.44
C ASP A 2 16.62 81.33 20.28
N SER A 3 16.28 80.65 19.52
CA SER A 3 15.94 80.35 18.16
C SER A 3 16.14 78.83 17.90
N ALA A 4 15.22 78.33 17.16
CA ALA A 4 15.17 76.96 16.66
C ALA A 4 16.34 76.58 15.79
N ARG A 5 16.74 75.33 15.81
CA ARG A 5 17.28 74.61 14.62
C ARG A 5 16.70 73.20 14.54
N ARG A 6 15.91 72.98 13.49
CA ARG A 6 15.46 71.70 13.03
C ARG A 6 16.64 70.89 12.45
N SER A 7 16.74 69.65 12.79
CA SER A 7 17.54 68.71 12.06
C SER A 7 16.70 67.51 11.63
N LEU A 8 16.57 67.31 10.35
CA LEU A 8 15.88 66.20 9.68
C LEU A 8 16.76 64.96 9.76
N LEU A 9 16.26 63.92 10.40
CA LEU A 9 16.84 62.60 10.29
C LEU A 9 15.94 61.75 9.39
N THR A 10 16.46 61.41 8.20
CA THR A 10 15.86 60.48 7.28
C THR A 10 16.04 59.05 7.80
N THR A 11 14.93 58.40 8.14
CA THR A 11 14.86 56.99 8.48
C THR A 11 14.63 56.19 7.19
N GLY A 12 15.68 55.45 6.78
CA GLY A 12 15.59 54.47 5.70
C GLY A 12 14.75 53.27 6.17
N ALA A 13 13.66 53.00 5.52
CA ALA A 13 12.88 51.78 5.69
C ALA A 13 13.53 50.60 4.93
N ALA A 14 14.07 49.65 5.69
CA ALA A 14 14.48 48.38 5.13
C ALA A 14 13.25 47.51 4.90
N VAL A 15 12.91 47.23 3.66
CA VAL A 15 11.87 46.28 3.29
C VAL A 15 12.46 44.87 3.41
N ALA A 16 12.06 44.16 4.47
CA ALA A 16 12.32 42.70 4.56
C ALA A 16 11.31 41.96 3.72
N ALA A 17 11.79 41.36 2.62
CA ALA A 17 11.02 40.44 1.82
C ALA A 17 10.86 39.11 2.60
N ALA A 18 9.68 38.89 3.16
CA ALA A 18 9.29 37.60 3.73
C ALA A 18 8.98 36.63 2.59
N ALA A 19 9.84 35.63 2.41
CA ALA A 19 9.56 34.52 1.51
C ALA A 19 8.43 33.68 2.12
N ALA A 20 7.26 33.73 1.51
CA ALA A 20 6.12 32.88 1.86
C ALA A 20 6.42 31.44 1.45
N ALA A 21 6.58 30.55 2.43
CA ALA A 21 6.54 29.11 2.21
C ALA A 21 5.17 28.72 1.69
N PRO A 22 5.07 27.79 0.70
CA PRO A 22 3.77 27.31 0.24
C PRO A 22 3.07 26.58 1.39
N GLY A 23 2.02 27.18 1.91
CA GLY A 23 1.18 26.58 2.93
C GLY A 23 0.51 25.32 2.41
N ALA A 24 0.78 24.20 3.07
CA ALA A 24 -0.01 22.99 2.93
C ALA A 24 -1.44 23.33 3.42
N PHE A 25 -2.39 23.37 2.50
CA PHE A 25 -3.81 23.44 2.85
C PHE A 25 -4.21 22.07 3.43
N ALA A 26 -4.19 21.94 4.76
CA ALA A 26 -4.85 20.85 5.43
C ALA A 26 -6.37 21.06 5.26
N GLN A 27 -6.98 20.28 4.36
CA GLN A 27 -8.44 20.20 4.30
C GLN A 27 -8.93 19.50 5.56
N THR A 28 -9.58 20.25 6.43
CA THR A 28 -10.32 19.70 7.58
C THR A 28 -11.56 18.97 7.07
N THR A 29 -11.48 17.64 7.01
CA THR A 29 -12.62 16.79 6.66
C THR A 29 -13.64 16.73 7.79
N ARG A 30 -14.92 16.90 7.44
CA ARG A 30 -16.05 16.64 8.33
C ARG A 30 -16.07 15.16 8.71
N LYS A 31 -16.37 14.86 9.97
CA LYS A 31 -16.45 13.51 10.53
C LYS A 31 -17.49 12.70 9.76
N GLY A 32 -17.02 11.73 8.91
CA GLY A 32 -17.89 10.80 8.18
C GLY A 32 -17.80 10.84 6.64
N GLU A 33 -17.16 11.81 6.02
CA GLU A 33 -16.94 11.84 4.57
C GLU A 33 -15.57 11.26 4.19
N THR A 34 -15.55 10.37 3.20
CA THR A 34 -14.30 9.87 2.61
C THR A 34 -13.68 11.00 1.80
N ALA A 35 -12.55 11.53 2.23
CA ALA A 35 -11.84 12.54 1.46
C ALA A 35 -11.20 11.90 0.22
N MET A 36 -11.65 12.28 -0.96
CA MET A 36 -11.02 11.89 -2.23
C MET A 36 -9.77 12.74 -2.45
N ALA A 37 -8.61 12.12 -2.44
CA ALA A 37 -7.36 12.85 -2.54
C ALA A 37 -6.35 12.17 -3.48
N PHE A 38 -5.38 12.96 -3.95
CA PHE A 38 -4.31 12.48 -4.81
C PHE A 38 -2.94 12.81 -4.20
N TYR A 39 -2.10 11.80 -4.11
CA TYR A 39 -0.66 12.00 -3.98
C TYR A 39 -0.05 12.18 -5.37
N GLN A 40 0.79 13.20 -5.53
CA GLN A 40 1.46 13.49 -6.80
C GLN A 40 2.95 13.71 -6.60
N LYS A 41 3.76 13.03 -7.43
CA LYS A 41 5.21 13.19 -7.49
C LYS A 41 5.68 13.05 -8.94
N GLY A 42 6.06 14.17 -9.55
CA GLY A 42 6.40 14.20 -10.96
C GLY A 42 5.25 13.71 -11.83
N LYS A 43 5.46 12.64 -12.62
CA LYS A 43 4.42 12.02 -13.47
C LYS A 43 3.55 10.99 -12.74
N VAL A 44 3.87 10.68 -11.48
CA VAL A 44 3.09 9.74 -10.67
C VAL A 44 1.95 10.47 -10.01
N ARG A 45 0.74 9.93 -10.13
CA ARG A 45 -0.47 10.44 -9.50
C ARG A 45 -1.26 9.26 -8.93
N ILE A 46 -1.35 9.18 -7.61
CA ILE A 46 -2.00 8.07 -6.89
C ILE A 46 -3.27 8.58 -6.23
N TYR A 47 -4.39 7.99 -6.62
CA TYR A 47 -5.67 8.18 -5.97
C TYR A 47 -5.71 7.36 -4.68
N TYR A 48 -6.05 8.01 -3.57
CA TYR A 48 -6.22 7.34 -2.28
C TYR A 48 -7.46 7.85 -1.56
N GLU A 49 -7.92 7.07 -0.63
CA GLU A 49 -9.01 7.41 0.27
C GLU A 49 -8.58 7.17 1.72
N GLU A 50 -9.13 7.99 2.62
CA GLU A 50 -8.96 7.88 4.06
C GLU A 50 -10.31 7.72 4.74
N ALA A 51 -10.36 6.86 5.76
CA ALA A 51 -11.54 6.69 6.59
C ALA A 51 -11.15 6.39 8.04
N GLY A 52 -11.90 6.93 8.97
CA GLY A 52 -11.68 6.69 10.40
C GLY A 52 -10.59 7.57 11.02
N SER A 53 -10.21 7.20 12.23
CA SER A 53 -9.19 7.90 13.03
C SER A 53 -8.45 6.92 13.94
N GLY A 54 -7.30 7.32 14.47
CA GLY A 54 -6.46 6.48 15.32
C GLY A 54 -5.14 6.12 14.65
N PHE A 55 -4.53 4.99 15.05
CA PHE A 55 -3.24 4.58 14.49
C PHE A 55 -3.39 4.22 13.00
N PRO A 56 -2.46 4.68 12.12
CA PRO A 56 -2.58 4.46 10.68
C PRO A 56 -2.52 2.99 10.28
N LEU A 57 -3.42 2.57 9.39
CA LEU A 57 -3.50 1.25 8.79
C LEU A 57 -3.56 1.40 7.27
N LEU A 58 -2.49 1.05 6.59
CA LEU A 58 -2.44 0.96 5.13
C LEU A 58 -3.15 -0.31 4.67
N LEU A 59 -4.15 -0.16 3.82
CA LEU A 59 -4.94 -1.25 3.24
C LEU A 59 -4.61 -1.39 1.75
N ILE A 60 -3.97 -2.51 1.39
CA ILE A 60 -3.59 -2.81 0.00
C ILE A 60 -4.64 -3.74 -0.61
N PRO A 61 -5.44 -3.27 -1.58
CA PRO A 61 -6.46 -4.10 -2.23
C PRO A 61 -5.86 -5.29 -2.99
N GLY A 62 -6.65 -6.34 -3.15
CA GLY A 62 -6.34 -7.43 -4.08
C GLY A 62 -6.71 -7.11 -5.52
N GLY A 63 -6.77 -8.13 -6.37
CA GLY A 63 -7.15 -7.98 -7.79
C GLY A 63 -5.99 -7.96 -8.77
N GLY A 64 -4.81 -8.46 -8.38
CA GLY A 64 -3.62 -8.46 -9.23
C GLY A 64 -3.20 -7.04 -9.61
N LEU A 65 -2.70 -6.84 -10.81
CA LEU A 65 -2.30 -5.51 -11.30
C LEU A 65 -3.48 -4.55 -11.53
N ASN A 66 -4.73 -5.03 -11.45
CA ASN A 66 -5.92 -4.19 -11.44
C ASN A 66 -6.45 -3.90 -10.02
N SER A 67 -5.56 -3.83 -9.05
CA SER A 67 -5.87 -3.55 -7.65
C SER A 67 -6.43 -2.13 -7.48
N THR A 68 -7.66 -2.03 -6.99
CA THR A 68 -8.38 -0.76 -6.80
C THR A 68 -9.10 -0.72 -5.45
N ILE A 69 -9.39 0.48 -4.96
CA ILE A 69 -10.19 0.68 -3.74
C ILE A 69 -11.55 -0.01 -3.87
N ALA A 70 -12.18 0.08 -5.05
CA ALA A 70 -13.45 -0.58 -5.32
C ALA A 70 -13.40 -2.11 -5.15
N TRP A 71 -12.24 -2.74 -5.31
CA TRP A 71 -12.06 -4.16 -5.08
C TRP A 71 -12.31 -4.53 -3.62
N ASN A 72 -11.85 -3.72 -2.67
CA ASN A 72 -12.08 -3.93 -1.24
C ASN A 72 -13.57 -4.02 -0.88
N ALA A 73 -14.39 -3.19 -1.52
CA ALA A 73 -15.83 -3.15 -1.26
C ALA A 73 -16.63 -4.27 -1.96
N LYS A 74 -16.16 -4.74 -3.14
CA LYS A 74 -16.94 -5.62 -4.02
C LYS A 74 -16.45 -7.05 -4.10
N SER A 75 -15.15 -7.28 -3.97
CA SER A 75 -14.52 -8.57 -4.28
C SER A 75 -13.68 -9.14 -3.15
N ALA A 76 -13.28 -8.34 -2.16
CA ALA A 76 -12.58 -8.83 -0.98
C ALA A 76 -13.52 -9.75 -0.15
N PRO A 77 -12.98 -10.74 0.54
CA PRO A 77 -13.78 -11.57 1.46
C PRO A 77 -14.51 -10.78 2.54
N PHE A 78 -13.95 -9.65 2.96
CA PHE A 78 -14.58 -8.63 3.79
C PHE A 78 -14.06 -7.24 3.39
N ASN A 79 -14.83 -6.19 3.63
CA ASN A 79 -14.39 -4.82 3.38
C ASN A 79 -13.52 -4.33 4.55
N PRO A 80 -12.19 -4.22 4.39
CA PRO A 80 -11.31 -3.89 5.52
C PRO A 80 -11.48 -2.45 6.00
N VAL A 81 -11.94 -1.52 5.16
CA VAL A 81 -12.25 -0.15 5.57
C VAL A 81 -13.41 -0.15 6.54
N GLU A 82 -14.52 -0.82 6.20
CA GLU A 82 -15.70 -0.90 7.06
C GLU A 82 -15.39 -1.61 8.38
N GLU A 83 -14.57 -2.65 8.35
CA GLU A 83 -14.21 -3.40 9.55
C GLU A 83 -13.31 -2.63 10.52
N PHE A 84 -12.42 -1.77 10.01
CA PHE A 84 -11.37 -1.18 10.86
C PHE A 84 -11.46 0.34 11.06
N LYS A 85 -12.25 1.10 10.28
CA LYS A 85 -12.33 2.56 10.33
C LYS A 85 -12.76 3.15 11.70
N ASN A 86 -13.45 2.36 12.53
CA ASN A 86 -13.86 2.82 13.86
C ASN A 86 -12.72 2.80 14.89
N GLU A 87 -11.56 2.22 14.55
CA GLU A 87 -10.44 2.00 15.46
C GLU A 87 -9.09 2.45 14.89
N PHE A 88 -9.01 2.52 13.57
CA PHE A 88 -7.80 2.86 12.83
C PHE A 88 -8.09 3.96 11.80
N ARG A 89 -7.08 4.80 11.54
CA ARG A 89 -7.08 5.65 10.36
C ARG A 89 -6.72 4.75 9.17
N CYS A 90 -7.72 4.31 8.43
CA CYS A 90 -7.57 3.45 7.26
C CYS A 90 -7.17 4.28 6.04
N ILE A 91 -6.08 3.92 5.38
CA ILE A 91 -5.61 4.51 4.14
C ILE A 91 -5.61 3.43 3.07
N THR A 92 -6.24 3.67 1.94
CA THR A 92 -6.26 2.74 0.80
C THR A 92 -6.06 3.50 -0.51
N ALA A 93 -5.43 2.87 -1.50
CA ALA A 93 -5.09 3.52 -2.76
C ALA A 93 -5.33 2.59 -3.95
N ASP A 94 -5.67 3.20 -5.10
CA ASP A 94 -5.65 2.50 -6.37
C ASP A 94 -4.20 2.27 -6.82
N MET A 95 -3.92 1.09 -7.37
CA MET A 95 -2.62 0.81 -7.96
C MET A 95 -2.40 1.64 -9.24
N ARG A 96 -1.18 2.11 -9.47
CA ARG A 96 -0.76 3.03 -10.55
C ARG A 96 -1.28 2.64 -11.94
N HIS A 97 -1.31 1.36 -12.27
CA HIS A 97 -1.70 0.87 -13.58
C HIS A 97 -3.00 0.02 -13.55
N ALA A 98 -3.81 0.19 -12.52
CA ALA A 98 -5.12 -0.45 -12.49
C ALA A 98 -6.03 0.18 -13.54
N TYR A 99 -6.46 -0.61 -14.55
CA TYR A 99 -7.32 -0.07 -15.61
C TYR A 99 -8.71 0.35 -15.10
N GLY A 100 -9.16 -0.20 -13.97
CA GLY A 100 -10.39 0.19 -13.28
C GLY A 100 -10.22 1.33 -12.28
N GLY A 101 -8.97 1.83 -12.06
CA GLY A 101 -8.63 2.83 -11.06
C GLY A 101 -8.43 4.22 -11.61
N GLN A 102 -8.11 5.16 -10.70
CA GLN A 102 -7.87 6.57 -10.99
C GLN A 102 -6.39 6.97 -10.88
N SER A 103 -5.52 6.04 -10.48
CA SER A 103 -4.07 6.26 -10.38
C SER A 103 -3.39 6.15 -11.74
N SER A 104 -2.31 6.90 -11.92
CA SER A 104 -1.52 6.91 -13.16
C SER A 104 -0.04 7.19 -12.89
N GLY A 105 0.80 6.86 -13.87
CA GLY A 105 2.25 7.08 -13.81
C GLY A 105 2.98 6.34 -14.92
N PRO A 106 4.31 6.45 -15.00
CA PRO A 106 5.11 5.66 -15.92
C PRO A 106 5.14 4.19 -15.52
N LEU A 107 5.29 3.30 -16.50
CA LEU A 107 5.53 1.87 -16.27
C LEU A 107 7.04 1.64 -16.09
N GLU A 108 7.47 1.34 -14.87
CA GLU A 108 8.89 1.14 -14.54
C GLU A 108 9.27 -0.34 -14.71
N ILE A 109 9.72 -0.70 -15.93
CA ILE A 109 9.99 -2.09 -16.34
C ILE A 109 11.07 -2.74 -15.44
N ASP A 110 12.11 -1.99 -15.07
CA ASP A 110 13.23 -2.54 -14.29
C ASP A 110 12.93 -2.72 -12.80
N ARG A 111 11.87 -2.07 -12.32
CA ARG A 111 11.49 -2.03 -10.91
C ARG A 111 10.02 -2.39 -10.66
N PRO A 112 9.53 -3.53 -11.21
CA PRO A 112 8.10 -3.82 -11.30
C PRO A 112 7.39 -3.89 -9.94
N TRP A 113 8.04 -4.44 -8.90
CA TRP A 113 7.49 -4.48 -7.55
C TRP A 113 7.73 -3.18 -6.78
N ASP A 114 8.93 -2.60 -6.92
CA ASP A 114 9.35 -1.43 -6.14
C ASP A 114 8.59 -0.17 -6.48
N GLN A 115 8.20 0.04 -7.75
CA GLN A 115 7.43 1.22 -8.15
C GLN A 115 6.12 1.34 -7.37
N TYR A 116 5.43 0.23 -7.13
CA TYR A 116 4.19 0.23 -6.35
C TYR A 116 4.43 0.42 -4.85
N THR A 117 5.54 -0.13 -4.35
CA THR A 117 5.94 0.12 -2.95
C THR A 117 6.36 1.58 -2.74
N ASP A 118 7.00 2.20 -3.73
CA ASP A 118 7.29 3.64 -3.73
C ASP A 118 6.00 4.48 -3.68
N ASP A 119 4.96 4.07 -4.40
CA ASP A 119 3.66 4.74 -4.35
C ASP A 119 3.01 4.63 -2.97
N GLN A 120 3.02 3.43 -2.38
CA GLN A 120 2.49 3.17 -1.05
C GLN A 120 3.20 4.01 0.01
N LEU A 121 4.53 4.00 0.01
CA LEU A 121 5.34 4.83 0.91
C LEU A 121 5.15 6.32 0.63
N GLY A 122 5.03 6.71 -0.63
CA GLY A 122 4.80 8.09 -1.05
C GLY A 122 3.47 8.66 -0.56
N VAL A 123 2.40 7.87 -0.59
CA VAL A 123 1.10 8.25 0.00
C VAL A 123 1.25 8.44 1.51
N MET A 124 1.93 7.52 2.21
CA MET A 124 2.14 7.65 3.66
C MET A 124 2.99 8.87 4.01
N ASP A 125 4.01 9.19 3.21
CA ASP A 125 4.84 10.40 3.39
C ASP A 125 4.05 11.68 3.13
N HIS A 126 3.21 11.70 2.09
CA HIS A 126 2.32 12.81 1.76
C HIS A 126 1.35 13.13 2.92
N LEU A 127 0.89 12.10 3.62
CA LEU A 127 0.02 12.21 4.79
C LEU A 127 0.79 12.49 6.10
N GLY A 128 2.11 12.62 6.06
CA GLY A 128 2.96 12.84 7.24
C GLY A 128 3.06 11.63 8.16
N ILE A 129 2.68 10.43 7.69
CA ILE A 129 2.62 9.21 8.49
C ILE A 129 4.00 8.56 8.54
N LYS A 130 4.64 8.56 9.70
CA LYS A 130 5.97 7.98 9.91
C LYS A 130 5.93 6.49 10.21
N ARG A 131 4.98 6.04 11.02
CA ARG A 131 4.80 4.64 11.42
C ARG A 131 3.36 4.22 11.19
N PHE A 132 3.17 3.00 10.71
CA PHE A 132 1.85 2.47 10.37
C PHE A 132 1.82 0.95 10.44
N MET A 133 0.64 0.38 10.41
CA MET A 133 0.38 -1.04 10.17
C MET A 133 -0.05 -1.23 8.73
N VAL A 134 0.07 -2.44 8.20
CA VAL A 134 -0.36 -2.77 6.85
C VAL A 134 -1.18 -4.05 6.81
N LEU A 135 -2.23 -4.06 5.98
CA LEU A 135 -2.99 -5.25 5.62
C LEU A 135 -3.08 -5.31 4.09
N GLY A 136 -2.63 -6.43 3.50
CA GLY A 136 -2.67 -6.63 2.06
C GLY A 136 -3.37 -7.93 1.67
N PHE A 137 -4.31 -7.84 0.71
CA PHE A 137 -4.97 -8.99 0.10
C PHE A 137 -4.29 -9.45 -1.18
N CYS A 138 -4.20 -10.75 -1.43
CA CYS A 138 -3.77 -11.31 -2.70
C CYS A 138 -2.38 -10.78 -3.11
N ILE A 139 -2.27 -10.01 -4.19
CA ILE A 139 -1.03 -9.31 -4.59
C ILE A 139 -0.49 -8.37 -3.49
N GLY A 140 -1.36 -7.93 -2.59
CA GLY A 140 -0.97 -7.18 -1.40
C GLY A 140 -0.02 -7.95 -0.47
N GLY A 141 -0.05 -9.28 -0.47
CA GLY A 141 0.88 -10.10 0.31
C GLY A 141 2.35 -9.87 -0.09
N PRO A 142 2.76 -10.06 -1.35
CA PRO A 142 4.07 -9.65 -1.84
C PRO A 142 4.43 -8.20 -1.55
N PHE A 143 3.48 -7.25 -1.65
CA PHE A 143 3.74 -5.85 -1.29
C PHE A 143 3.96 -5.65 0.20
N VAL A 144 3.26 -6.36 1.06
CA VAL A 144 3.51 -6.38 2.51
C VAL A 144 4.97 -6.77 2.78
N TRP A 145 5.44 -7.87 2.19
CA TRP A 145 6.83 -8.30 2.35
C TRP A 145 7.84 -7.29 1.78
N ASN A 146 7.54 -6.66 0.65
CA ASN A 146 8.40 -5.63 0.08
C ASN A 146 8.46 -4.36 0.95
N LEU A 147 7.34 -3.96 1.55
CA LEU A 147 7.30 -2.87 2.52
C LEU A 147 8.14 -3.18 3.77
N LEU A 148 8.03 -4.39 4.32
CA LEU A 148 8.83 -4.85 5.47
C LEU A 148 10.32 -4.82 5.16
N LYS A 149 10.73 -5.17 3.94
CA LYS A 149 12.13 -5.09 3.49
C LYS A 149 12.62 -3.66 3.33
N ARG A 150 11.79 -2.77 2.79
CA ARG A 150 12.22 -1.43 2.37
C ARG A 150 12.02 -0.35 3.43
N ALA A 151 11.12 -0.58 4.37
CA ALA A 151 10.79 0.38 5.42
C ALA A 151 10.54 -0.31 6.78
N PRO A 152 11.48 -1.18 7.26
CA PRO A 152 11.27 -2.00 8.46
C PRO A 152 10.94 -1.17 9.71
N ASP A 153 11.55 -0.01 9.87
CA ASP A 153 11.35 0.87 11.04
C ASP A 153 9.99 1.57 11.04
N ARG A 154 9.29 1.55 9.91
CA ARG A 154 7.98 2.19 9.75
C ARG A 154 6.81 1.24 9.97
N ILE A 155 7.00 -0.06 9.74
CA ILE A 155 5.93 -1.06 9.80
C ILE A 155 5.88 -1.66 11.20
N VAL A 156 4.80 -1.39 11.92
CA VAL A 156 4.61 -1.83 13.31
C VAL A 156 4.13 -3.28 13.39
N ALA A 157 3.21 -3.63 12.51
CA ALA A 157 2.69 -4.99 12.33
C ALA A 157 2.10 -5.12 10.92
N ALA A 158 2.05 -6.34 10.41
CA ALA A 158 1.59 -6.60 9.05
C ALA A 158 0.62 -7.78 8.99
N VAL A 159 -0.36 -7.70 8.09
CA VAL A 159 -1.30 -8.78 7.80
C VAL A 159 -1.23 -9.12 6.31
N ALA A 160 -0.89 -10.36 5.98
CA ALA A 160 -0.90 -10.90 4.62
C ALA A 160 -2.11 -11.83 4.46
N ALA A 161 -3.20 -11.30 3.89
CA ALA A 161 -4.44 -12.04 3.71
C ALA A 161 -4.48 -12.69 2.32
N GLN A 162 -4.65 -14.02 2.27
CA GLN A 162 -4.58 -14.83 1.05
C GLN A 162 -3.43 -14.39 0.11
N PRO A 163 -2.17 -14.39 0.60
CA PRO A 163 -1.06 -13.82 -0.14
C PRO A 163 -0.81 -14.56 -1.46
N SER A 164 -0.58 -13.79 -2.52
CA SER A 164 -0.08 -14.36 -3.78
C SER A 164 1.35 -14.89 -3.59
N GLY A 165 1.67 -15.95 -4.31
CA GLY A 165 3.00 -16.55 -4.29
C GLY A 165 3.27 -17.36 -5.56
N TRP A 166 4.53 -17.70 -5.77
CA TRP A 166 4.94 -18.56 -6.85
C TRP A 166 4.72 -20.04 -6.48
N ARG A 167 4.30 -20.84 -7.46
CA ARG A 167 4.19 -22.28 -7.30
C ARG A 167 4.71 -23.00 -8.56
N LYS A 168 5.46 -24.06 -8.33
CA LYS A 168 6.13 -24.82 -9.41
C LYS A 168 5.15 -25.52 -10.37
N GLU A 169 3.94 -25.86 -9.90
CA GLU A 169 2.90 -26.51 -10.68
C GLU A 169 2.25 -25.56 -11.70
N LEU A 170 2.32 -24.26 -11.46
CA LEU A 170 1.74 -23.21 -12.29
C LEU A 170 2.72 -22.02 -12.41
N PRO A 171 3.94 -22.25 -12.94
CA PRO A 171 5.02 -21.26 -12.89
C PRO A 171 4.71 -19.98 -13.66
N GLU A 172 3.88 -20.09 -14.69
CA GLU A 172 3.50 -19.01 -15.60
C GLU A 172 2.22 -18.26 -15.17
N LEU A 173 1.57 -18.68 -14.09
CA LEU A 173 0.22 -18.19 -13.74
C LEU A 173 0.15 -16.67 -13.65
N GLY A 174 1.08 -16.05 -12.91
CA GLY A 174 1.11 -14.58 -12.72
C GLY A 174 1.32 -13.84 -14.04
N TYR A 175 2.25 -14.31 -14.86
CA TYR A 175 2.51 -13.75 -16.18
C TYR A 175 1.30 -13.90 -17.11
N GLN A 176 0.79 -15.14 -17.27
CA GLN A 176 -0.29 -15.47 -18.20
C GLN A 176 -1.59 -14.72 -17.88
N ASN A 177 -1.97 -14.68 -16.60
CA ASN A 177 -3.19 -13.98 -16.18
C ASN A 177 -3.12 -12.48 -16.50
N ASN A 178 -1.96 -11.86 -16.30
CA ASN A 178 -1.80 -10.44 -16.57
C ASN A 178 -1.64 -10.15 -18.07
N MET A 179 -0.94 -10.99 -18.82
CA MET A 179 -0.85 -10.86 -20.29
C MET A 179 -2.20 -11.00 -20.99
N LYS A 180 -3.08 -11.86 -20.50
CA LYS A 180 -4.41 -12.09 -21.10
C LYS A 180 -5.46 -11.09 -20.60
N GLY A 181 -5.37 -10.65 -19.35
CA GLY A 181 -6.37 -9.80 -18.72
C GLY A 181 -5.94 -8.35 -18.62
N TRP A 182 -4.98 -8.04 -17.75
CA TRP A 182 -4.55 -6.68 -17.45
C TRP A 182 -3.85 -5.99 -18.63
N GLY A 183 -2.97 -6.71 -19.33
CA GLY A 183 -2.12 -6.14 -20.38
C GLY A 183 -2.90 -5.48 -21.52
N PRO A 184 -3.84 -6.17 -22.19
CA PRO A 184 -4.64 -5.58 -23.26
C PRO A 184 -5.47 -4.38 -22.81
N GLU A 185 -6.03 -4.43 -21.59
CA GLU A 185 -6.85 -3.35 -21.06
C GLU A 185 -6.03 -2.09 -20.75
N ILE A 186 -4.81 -2.26 -20.20
CA ILE A 186 -3.94 -1.11 -19.94
C ILE A 186 -3.38 -0.52 -21.24
N ALA A 187 -2.99 -1.34 -22.21
CA ALA A 187 -2.53 -0.86 -23.52
C ALA A 187 -3.62 -0.07 -24.26
N LYS A 188 -4.87 -0.51 -24.17
CA LYS A 188 -6.01 0.22 -24.73
C LYS A 188 -6.24 1.56 -24.04
N LYS A 189 -6.10 1.59 -22.71
CA LYS A 189 -6.32 2.81 -21.88
C LYS A 189 -5.14 3.78 -21.93
N ARG A 190 -3.92 3.27 -22.17
CA ARG A 190 -2.64 3.98 -22.13
C ARG A 190 -1.85 3.70 -23.42
N PRO A 191 -2.12 4.45 -24.52
CA PRO A 191 -1.43 4.25 -25.79
C PRO A 191 0.10 4.43 -25.73
N ASP A 192 0.60 5.08 -24.69
CA ASP A 192 2.03 5.22 -24.39
C ASP A 192 2.67 3.94 -23.79
N ILE A 193 1.86 2.93 -23.45
CA ILE A 193 2.30 1.64 -22.91
C ILE A 193 2.00 0.55 -23.94
N SER A 194 3.02 0.12 -24.70
CA SER A 194 2.85 -0.90 -25.73
C SER A 194 2.77 -2.31 -25.09
N MET A 195 2.21 -3.27 -25.85
CA MET A 195 2.21 -4.67 -25.45
C MET A 195 3.63 -5.26 -25.28
N GLU A 196 4.62 -4.75 -26.03
CA GLU A 196 6.02 -5.11 -25.84
C GLU A 196 6.56 -4.63 -24.48
N MET A 197 6.23 -3.41 -24.08
CA MET A 197 6.60 -2.89 -22.73
C MET A 197 5.92 -3.72 -21.64
N ILE A 198 4.67 -4.11 -21.83
CA ILE A 198 3.93 -4.97 -20.89
C ILE A 198 4.58 -6.34 -20.77
N ASP A 199 4.95 -6.97 -21.89
CA ASP A 199 5.66 -8.24 -21.88
C ASP A 199 6.98 -8.17 -21.09
N LYS A 200 7.81 -7.15 -21.36
CA LYS A 200 9.05 -6.92 -20.63
C LYS A 200 8.82 -6.71 -19.14
N PHE A 201 7.82 -5.91 -18.78
CA PHE A 201 7.43 -5.64 -17.42
C PHE A 201 6.97 -6.90 -16.67
N LEU A 202 6.07 -7.68 -17.27
CA LEU A 202 5.57 -8.91 -16.67
C LEU A 202 6.63 -10.01 -16.61
N THR A 203 7.51 -10.09 -17.62
CA THR A 203 8.67 -10.96 -17.60
C THR A 203 9.60 -10.62 -16.44
N ARG A 204 9.89 -9.34 -16.24
CA ARG A 204 10.71 -8.87 -15.10
C ARG A 204 10.03 -9.17 -13.76
N MET A 205 8.72 -9.00 -13.69
CA MET A 205 7.93 -9.18 -12.47
C MET A 205 7.78 -10.65 -12.05
N TYR A 206 7.52 -11.55 -13.00
CA TYR A 206 7.09 -12.91 -12.69
C TYR A 206 8.02 -14.03 -13.18
N ARG A 207 8.94 -13.75 -14.12
CA ARG A 207 9.79 -14.76 -14.74
C ARG A 207 11.28 -14.62 -14.43
N THR A 208 11.76 -13.43 -14.10
CA THR A 208 13.21 -13.21 -13.90
C THR A 208 13.73 -13.93 -12.67
N ASN A 209 12.99 -13.87 -11.56
CA ASN A 209 13.31 -14.59 -10.32
C ASN A 209 12.01 -15.13 -9.72
N PRO A 210 11.40 -16.15 -10.36
CA PRO A 210 10.14 -16.70 -9.92
C PRO A 210 10.36 -17.61 -8.71
N ASP A 211 10.11 -17.08 -7.52
CA ASP A 211 10.25 -17.85 -6.28
C ASP A 211 9.37 -17.29 -5.16
N PHE A 212 8.97 -18.13 -4.23
CA PHE A 212 8.37 -17.82 -2.94
C PHE A 212 7.28 -16.73 -3.02
N VAL A 213 7.49 -15.58 -2.39
CA VAL A 213 6.56 -14.44 -2.40
C VAL A 213 6.99 -13.33 -3.39
N TYR A 214 7.83 -13.63 -4.38
CA TYR A 214 8.36 -12.76 -5.44
C TYR A 214 9.29 -11.62 -4.99
N THR A 215 9.07 -11.01 -3.84
CA THR A 215 9.67 -9.71 -3.47
C THR A 215 10.81 -9.81 -2.47
N VAL A 216 10.86 -10.90 -1.72
CA VAL A 216 11.85 -11.14 -0.67
C VAL A 216 12.35 -12.58 -0.69
N THR A 217 13.55 -12.78 -0.16
CA THR A 217 14.13 -14.10 0.03
C THR A 217 13.66 -14.74 1.34
N ARG A 218 13.81 -16.05 1.46
CA ARG A 218 13.58 -16.79 2.71
C ARG A 218 14.45 -16.29 3.86
N ASP A 219 15.69 -15.91 3.58
CA ASP A 219 16.62 -15.38 4.61
C ASP A 219 16.15 -14.03 5.12
N PHE A 220 15.62 -13.17 4.26
CA PHE A 220 14.99 -11.95 4.72
C PHE A 220 13.82 -12.25 5.67
N VAL A 221 12.93 -13.19 5.32
CA VAL A 221 11.79 -13.55 6.17
C VAL A 221 12.25 -14.10 7.51
N ARG A 222 13.31 -14.93 7.56
CA ARG A 222 13.91 -15.42 8.82
C ARG A 222 14.46 -14.29 9.69
N SER A 223 14.93 -13.21 9.10
CA SER A 223 15.48 -12.07 9.84
C SER A 223 14.43 -11.02 10.25
N CYS A 224 13.23 -11.08 9.69
CA CYS A 224 12.18 -10.09 9.89
C CYS A 224 11.65 -10.09 11.32
N GLN A 225 11.83 -8.97 12.03
CA GLN A 225 11.41 -8.83 13.43
C GLN A 225 10.04 -8.16 13.58
N THR A 226 9.42 -7.73 12.51
CA THR A 226 8.07 -7.18 12.55
C THR A 226 7.05 -8.31 12.72
N PRO A 227 6.08 -8.19 13.63
CA PRO A 227 4.97 -9.14 13.75
C PRO A 227 4.16 -9.25 12.45
N VAL A 228 3.91 -10.47 11.99
CA VAL A 228 3.15 -10.74 10.77
C VAL A 228 2.06 -11.77 11.03
N LEU A 229 0.81 -11.41 10.78
CA LEU A 229 -0.30 -12.37 10.69
C LEU A 229 -0.48 -12.80 9.23
N VAL A 230 -0.36 -14.09 8.97
CA VAL A 230 -0.65 -14.67 7.64
C VAL A 230 -2.02 -15.35 7.69
N MET A 231 -2.88 -15.00 6.74
CA MET A 231 -4.17 -15.64 6.54
C MET A 231 -4.09 -16.49 5.26
N PRO A 232 -3.79 -17.79 5.35
CA PRO A 232 -3.54 -18.61 4.17
C PRO A 232 -4.80 -18.83 3.34
N ASP A 233 -4.61 -19.13 2.07
CA ASP A 233 -5.62 -19.63 1.14
C ASP A 233 -5.04 -20.81 0.38
N ASP A 234 -5.85 -21.55 -0.36
CA ASP A 234 -5.40 -22.60 -1.26
C ASP A 234 -6.14 -22.51 -2.60
N SER A 235 -5.75 -21.53 -3.37
CA SER A 235 -6.23 -21.34 -4.74
C SER A 235 -5.06 -21.12 -5.68
N PRO A 236 -5.23 -21.21 -7.01
CA PRO A 236 -4.12 -21.10 -7.94
C PRO A 236 -3.19 -19.90 -7.71
N PRO A 237 -3.67 -18.66 -7.48
CA PRO A 237 -2.79 -17.53 -7.22
C PRO A 237 -2.32 -17.40 -5.76
N HIS A 238 -2.90 -18.17 -4.81
CA HIS A 238 -2.64 -18.08 -3.38
C HIS A 238 -2.20 -19.44 -2.83
N PRO A 239 -0.96 -19.88 -3.10
CA PRO A 239 -0.49 -21.20 -2.70
C PRO A 239 -0.36 -21.34 -1.18
N TYR A 240 -1.11 -22.28 -0.59
CA TYR A 240 -1.07 -22.57 0.84
C TYR A 240 0.34 -22.86 1.35
N ALA A 241 1.11 -23.66 0.58
CA ALA A 241 2.47 -24.02 0.95
C ALA A 241 3.38 -22.80 1.13
N VAL A 242 3.28 -21.80 0.24
CA VAL A 242 4.08 -20.56 0.30
C VAL A 242 3.66 -19.69 1.48
N ALA A 243 2.35 -19.59 1.73
CA ALA A 243 1.83 -18.88 2.89
C ALA A 243 2.34 -19.51 4.20
N MET A 244 2.25 -20.84 4.33
CA MET A 244 2.73 -21.56 5.51
C MET A 244 4.25 -21.56 5.63
N GLU A 245 4.99 -21.61 4.54
CA GLU A 245 6.44 -21.45 4.56
C GLU A 245 6.83 -20.08 5.14
N SER A 246 6.14 -19.00 4.75
CA SER A 246 6.41 -17.68 5.35
C SER A 246 6.10 -17.60 6.83
N VAL A 247 5.05 -18.30 7.31
CA VAL A 247 4.76 -18.45 8.75
C VAL A 247 5.89 -19.18 9.48
N MET A 248 6.35 -20.30 8.95
CA MET A 248 7.40 -21.11 9.59
C MET A 248 8.76 -20.40 9.62
N LEU A 249 9.02 -19.51 8.69
CA LEU A 249 10.28 -18.78 8.61
C LEU A 249 10.30 -17.52 9.47
N ALA A 250 9.20 -16.77 9.53
CA ALA A 250 9.15 -15.48 10.21
C ALA A 250 9.12 -15.67 11.75
N PRO A 251 10.09 -15.11 12.51
CA PRO A 251 10.22 -15.35 13.96
C PRO A 251 9.03 -14.88 14.80
N LYS A 252 8.30 -13.88 14.31
CA LYS A 252 7.15 -13.27 14.99
C LYS A 252 5.89 -13.38 14.14
N SER A 253 5.61 -14.58 13.66
CA SER A 253 4.43 -14.83 12.83
C SER A 253 3.29 -15.45 13.64
N GLU A 254 2.10 -15.10 13.23
CA GLU A 254 0.86 -15.78 13.59
C GLU A 254 0.17 -16.29 12.31
N VAL A 255 -0.64 -17.32 12.44
CA VAL A 255 -1.47 -17.85 11.36
C VAL A 255 -2.94 -17.78 11.74
N SER A 256 -3.80 -17.40 10.79
CA SER A 256 -5.23 -17.44 11.02
C SER A 256 -5.78 -18.87 10.96
N LEU A 257 -7.01 -19.03 11.46
CA LEU A 257 -7.80 -20.23 11.16
C LEU A 257 -7.80 -20.49 9.64
N PHE A 258 -7.66 -21.76 9.23
CA PHE A 258 -7.78 -22.17 7.83
C PHE A 258 -8.78 -23.32 7.70
N PRO A 259 -9.69 -23.30 6.71
CA PRO A 259 -10.01 -22.16 5.84
C PRO A 259 -10.77 -21.07 6.62
N TRP A 260 -10.45 -19.81 6.36
CA TRP A 260 -11.02 -18.68 7.11
C TRP A 260 -12.17 -17.95 6.39
N LYS A 261 -12.31 -18.14 5.08
CA LYS A 261 -13.33 -17.48 4.25
C LYS A 261 -14.45 -18.43 3.77
N GLU A 262 -14.27 -19.73 3.99
CA GLU A 262 -15.26 -20.75 3.66
C GLU A 262 -15.38 -21.77 4.80
N PRO A 263 -16.59 -22.09 5.22
CA PRO A 263 -17.83 -21.41 4.85
C PRO A 263 -17.85 -19.94 5.32
N LYS A 264 -18.69 -19.09 4.73
CA LYS A 264 -18.67 -17.61 4.93
C LYS A 264 -18.86 -17.14 6.38
N ASP A 265 -19.50 -17.93 7.22
CA ASP A 265 -19.65 -17.66 8.66
C ASP A 265 -18.33 -17.66 9.43
N ARG A 266 -17.24 -18.15 8.84
CA ARG A 266 -15.87 -18.06 9.39
C ARG A 266 -15.26 -16.68 9.22
N ILE A 267 -15.68 -15.88 8.24
CA ILE A 267 -15.14 -14.54 7.98
C ILE A 267 -15.17 -13.64 9.23
N PRO A 268 -16.30 -13.53 9.97
CA PRO A 268 -16.30 -12.73 11.20
C PRO A 268 -15.32 -13.20 12.27
N VAL A 269 -15.01 -14.50 12.34
CA VAL A 269 -13.99 -15.04 13.25
C VAL A 269 -12.60 -14.57 12.82
N ALA A 270 -12.28 -14.69 11.52
CA ALA A 270 -11.03 -14.24 10.96
C ALA A 270 -10.83 -12.71 11.14
N VAL A 271 -11.88 -11.92 10.90
CA VAL A 271 -11.85 -10.46 11.13
C VAL A 271 -11.56 -10.14 12.60
N ARG A 272 -12.18 -10.85 13.54
CA ARG A 272 -11.86 -10.68 14.97
C ARG A 272 -10.40 -11.00 15.30
N GLN A 273 -9.83 -12.04 14.67
CA GLN A 273 -8.42 -12.39 14.84
C GLN A 273 -7.51 -11.27 14.31
N VAL A 274 -7.77 -10.76 13.09
CA VAL A 274 -7.04 -9.61 12.54
C VAL A 274 -7.15 -8.40 13.48
N ARG A 275 -8.35 -8.11 13.98
CA ARG A 275 -8.57 -6.99 14.91
C ARG A 275 -7.77 -7.14 16.19
N SER A 276 -7.78 -8.34 16.80
CA SER A 276 -6.99 -8.63 18.01
C SER A 276 -5.49 -8.49 17.76
N PHE A 277 -4.99 -9.02 16.66
CA PHE A 277 -3.60 -8.90 16.25
C PHE A 277 -3.18 -7.42 16.09
N LEU A 278 -3.94 -6.64 15.31
CA LEU A 278 -3.64 -5.22 15.11
C LEU A 278 -3.70 -4.41 16.43
N ARG A 279 -4.69 -4.67 17.28
CA ARG A 279 -4.79 -4.02 18.60
C ARG A 279 -3.62 -4.38 19.52
N GLY A 280 -3.22 -5.64 19.53
CA GLY A 280 -2.12 -6.15 20.35
C GLY A 280 -0.76 -5.55 20.02
N HIS A 281 -0.58 -5.13 18.75
CA HIS A 281 0.67 -4.53 18.27
C HIS A 281 0.59 -3.01 18.10
N ARG A 282 -0.56 -2.39 18.38
CA ARG A 282 -0.69 -0.93 18.31
C ARG A 282 0.15 -0.27 19.40
N PRO A 283 1.02 0.71 19.09
CA PRO A 283 1.73 1.49 20.10
C PRO A 283 0.75 2.15 21.07
N ALA A 284 1.11 2.19 22.35
CA ALA A 284 0.27 2.74 23.41
C ALA A 284 0.00 4.25 23.25
N THR A 285 0.95 4.97 22.63
CA THR A 285 0.82 6.40 22.25
C THR A 285 1.42 6.57 20.86
N ALA A 286 0.72 7.19 19.96
CA ALA A 286 1.22 7.60 18.65
C ALA A 286 1.79 9.01 18.73
#